data_5cb7389729504ae7202dbd3f70a4e2d5
#
_entry.id   5cb7389729504ae7202dbd3f70a4e2d5
#
_cell.length_a   1.000
_cell.length_b   1.000
_cell.length_c   1.000
_cell.angle_alpha   90.00
_cell.angle_beta   90.00
_cell.angle_gamma   90.00
#
_symmetry.space_group_name_H-M   'P 1'
#
loop_
_entity.id
_entity.type
_entity.pdbx_description
1 polymer ?
#
loop_
_entity_poly.entity_id
_entity_poly.type
_entity_poly.pdbx_seq_one_letter_code
_entity_poly.pdbx_strand_id
1 'polypeptide(L)'
;AEEKTGTRASVLVTSDDRSWGKRNAANNGQIQVADLKNFREGVDVRGPVTLGVAVERNYAVASGSKAVFFSDSDFFSNSLIKQLANRDLIINSINWAAGQTEMVSVRPRILEIPQIDFKPESSNIVFTVCVFGAPLFVVLFGGIVYMVRRRV
;
A
#
# COMPACT_ATOMS: atom_id res chain seq x y z
N ALA A 1 0.01 -23.53 -11.23
CA ALA A 1 1.44 -23.56 -11.60
C ALA A 1 1.57 -24.46 -12.83
N GLU A 2 2.01 -23.89 -13.96
CA GLU A 2 2.31 -24.67 -15.16
C GLU A 2 3.73 -25.22 -15.06
N GLU A 3 3.86 -26.51 -14.86
CA GLU A 3 5.14 -27.19 -14.83
C GLU A 3 5.55 -27.59 -16.24
N LYS A 4 6.28 -26.72 -16.91
CA LYS A 4 6.94 -27.05 -18.18
C LYS A 4 8.38 -27.45 -17.89
N THR A 5 8.70 -28.73 -18.03
CA THR A 5 10.04 -29.30 -18.10
C THR A 5 11.07 -28.69 -17.12
N GLY A 6 10.96 -29.01 -15.83
CA GLY A 6 11.92 -28.56 -14.80
C GLY A 6 11.81 -27.08 -14.39
N THR A 7 10.85 -26.35 -14.90
CA THR A 7 10.60 -24.93 -14.53
C THR A 7 9.31 -24.83 -13.75
N ARG A 8 9.37 -24.28 -12.54
CA ARG A 8 8.21 -24.02 -11.68
C ARG A 8 8.01 -22.50 -11.53
N ALA A 9 6.81 -22.03 -11.80
CA ALA A 9 6.42 -20.65 -11.55
C ALA A 9 5.39 -20.58 -10.41
N SER A 10 5.59 -19.65 -9.49
CA SER A 10 4.71 -19.42 -8.34
C SER A 10 4.32 -17.95 -8.28
N VAL A 11 3.02 -17.66 -8.15
CA VAL A 11 2.52 -16.30 -8.00
C VAL A 11 2.83 -15.81 -6.58
N LEU A 12 3.47 -14.65 -6.45
CA LEU A 12 3.81 -14.02 -5.17
C LEU A 12 2.82 -12.94 -4.78
N VAL A 13 2.41 -12.12 -5.75
CA VAL A 13 1.57 -10.94 -5.51
C VAL A 13 0.51 -10.85 -6.59
N THR A 14 -0.72 -10.62 -6.18
CA THR A 14 -1.86 -10.32 -7.06
C THR A 14 -2.49 -9.00 -6.66
N SER A 15 -3.15 -8.35 -7.61
CA SER A 15 -3.99 -7.20 -7.34
C SER A 15 -5.32 -7.60 -6.67
N ASP A 16 -6.08 -6.61 -6.21
CA ASP A 16 -7.45 -6.80 -5.67
C ASP A 16 -8.41 -7.30 -6.77
N ASP A 17 -9.42 -8.07 -6.38
CA ASP A 17 -10.42 -8.62 -7.28
C ASP A 17 -11.23 -7.55 -8.04
N ARG A 18 -11.34 -6.34 -7.47
CA ARG A 18 -12.02 -5.20 -8.06
C ARG A 18 -11.13 -4.37 -8.97
N SER A 19 -9.87 -4.73 -9.10
CA SER A 19 -8.92 -4.07 -9.99
C SER A 19 -9.07 -4.56 -11.43
N TRP A 20 -8.40 -3.89 -12.35
CA TRP A 20 -8.26 -4.34 -13.74
C TRP A 20 -6.93 -3.92 -14.33
N GLY A 21 -6.40 -4.74 -15.22
CA GLY A 21 -5.22 -4.44 -16.03
C GLY A 21 -5.63 -3.79 -17.34
N LYS A 22 -5.11 -2.61 -17.63
CA LYS A 22 -5.33 -1.93 -18.90
C LYS A 22 -4.47 -2.53 -20.01
N ARG A 23 -5.12 -3.01 -21.06
CA ARG A 23 -4.43 -3.43 -22.28
C ARG A 23 -4.46 -2.26 -23.27
N ASN A 24 -3.31 -1.92 -23.85
CA ASN A 24 -3.15 -0.80 -24.80
C ASN A 24 -3.56 0.57 -24.23
N ALA A 25 -3.16 0.87 -22.98
CA ALA A 25 -3.40 2.17 -22.37
C ALA A 25 -2.61 3.31 -23.05
N ALA A 26 -1.61 2.99 -23.86
CA ALA A 26 -0.76 3.96 -24.53
C ALA A 26 -1.13 4.11 -26.02
N ASN A 27 -1.66 5.26 -26.40
CA ASN A 27 -1.65 5.72 -27.79
C ASN A 27 -0.36 6.51 -28.00
N ASN A 28 0.48 6.07 -28.95
CA ASN A 28 1.79 6.70 -29.25
C ASN A 28 2.73 6.87 -28.03
N GLY A 29 2.71 5.92 -27.07
CA GLY A 29 3.54 5.97 -25.86
C GLY A 29 3.02 6.89 -24.76
N GLN A 30 1.90 7.56 -24.93
CA GLN A 30 1.28 8.39 -23.89
C GLN A 30 0.04 7.72 -23.31
N ILE A 31 0.03 7.58 -21.96
CA ILE A 31 -1.11 7.05 -21.23
C ILE A 31 -2.06 8.22 -20.93
N GLN A 32 -3.28 8.16 -21.45
CA GLN A 32 -4.32 9.13 -21.13
C GLN A 32 -4.99 8.75 -19.82
N VAL A 33 -4.93 9.65 -18.82
CA VAL A 33 -5.53 9.41 -17.50
C VAL A 33 -7.04 9.14 -17.58
N ALA A 34 -7.74 9.71 -18.57
CA ALA A 34 -9.16 9.44 -18.81
C ALA A 34 -9.43 7.96 -19.16
N ASP A 35 -8.53 7.32 -19.89
CA ASP A 35 -8.66 5.91 -20.26
C ASP A 35 -8.41 4.95 -19.10
N LEU A 36 -7.71 5.40 -18.03
CA LEU A 36 -7.43 4.57 -16.87
C LEU A 36 -8.65 4.37 -15.96
N LYS A 37 -9.63 5.27 -16.00
CA LYS A 37 -10.77 5.26 -15.07
C LYS A 37 -11.86 4.25 -15.41
N ASN A 38 -11.98 3.86 -16.67
CA ASN A 38 -13.08 3.03 -17.15
C ASN A 38 -12.60 1.66 -17.60
N PHE A 39 -13.24 0.61 -17.08
CA PHE A 39 -13.02 -0.76 -17.54
C PHE A 39 -13.66 -0.93 -18.94
N ARG A 40 -12.93 -1.54 -19.88
CA ARG A 40 -13.39 -1.85 -21.23
C ARG A 40 -13.57 -3.36 -21.38
N GLU A 41 -14.81 -3.80 -21.47
CA GLU A 41 -15.13 -5.22 -21.62
C GLU A 41 -14.55 -5.79 -22.92
N GLY A 42 -13.96 -7.00 -22.84
CA GLY A 42 -13.31 -7.65 -23.99
C GLY A 42 -11.92 -7.12 -24.36
N VAL A 43 -11.47 -5.99 -23.80
CA VAL A 43 -10.15 -5.39 -24.04
C VAL A 43 -9.27 -5.47 -22.81
N ASP A 44 -9.77 -4.99 -21.66
CA ASP A 44 -9.04 -4.95 -20.40
C ASP A 44 -9.16 -6.28 -19.65
N VAL A 45 -8.19 -6.60 -18.83
CA VAL A 45 -8.16 -7.83 -18.03
C VAL A 45 -8.72 -7.55 -16.64
N ARG A 46 -9.78 -8.27 -16.26
CA ARG A 46 -10.37 -8.15 -14.91
C ARG A 46 -9.45 -8.79 -13.88
N GLY A 47 -9.36 -8.18 -12.70
CA GLY A 47 -8.61 -8.71 -11.59
C GLY A 47 -9.16 -10.02 -11.01
N PRO A 48 -8.34 -10.71 -10.20
CA PRO A 48 -7.00 -10.32 -9.77
C PRO A 48 -5.94 -10.47 -10.87
N VAL A 49 -5.07 -9.47 -11.03
CA VAL A 49 -3.97 -9.50 -11.99
C VAL A 49 -2.67 -9.85 -11.26
N THR A 50 -1.87 -10.75 -11.84
CA THR A 50 -0.57 -11.12 -11.26
C THR A 50 0.42 -9.97 -11.37
N LEU A 51 0.95 -9.54 -10.23
CA LEU A 51 1.89 -8.42 -10.11
C LEU A 51 3.31 -8.88 -9.77
N GLY A 52 3.46 -10.08 -9.21
CA GLY A 52 4.77 -10.65 -8.86
C GLY A 52 4.79 -12.15 -9.06
N VAL A 53 5.89 -12.68 -9.62
CA VAL A 53 6.08 -14.10 -9.90
C VAL A 53 7.50 -14.52 -9.53
N ALA A 54 7.62 -15.63 -8.81
CA ALA A 54 8.88 -16.34 -8.61
C ALA A 54 8.97 -17.51 -9.58
N VAL A 55 10.12 -17.64 -10.24
CA VAL A 55 10.40 -18.71 -11.19
C VAL A 55 11.65 -19.46 -10.71
N GLU A 56 11.53 -20.77 -10.60
CA GLU A 56 12.62 -21.67 -10.27
C GLU A 56 12.77 -22.71 -11.39
N ARG A 57 13.99 -22.92 -11.83
CA ARG A 57 14.32 -23.96 -12.79
C ARG A 57 15.35 -24.89 -12.18
N ASN A 58 14.97 -26.14 -11.99
CA ASN A 58 15.86 -27.18 -11.48
C ASN A 58 16.53 -27.90 -12.64
N TYR A 59 17.86 -28.04 -12.57
CA TYR A 59 18.65 -28.83 -13.47
C TYR A 59 19.09 -30.11 -12.77
N ALA A 60 19.09 -31.22 -13.49
CA ALA A 60 19.43 -32.52 -12.92
C ALA A 60 20.91 -32.62 -12.41
N VAL A 61 21.78 -31.73 -12.82
CA VAL A 61 23.25 -31.84 -12.57
C VAL A 61 23.84 -30.53 -12.02
N ALA A 62 23.09 -29.42 -11.94
CA ALA A 62 23.62 -28.13 -11.50
C ALA A 62 22.62 -27.43 -10.55
N SER A 63 23.15 -26.48 -9.77
CA SER A 63 22.30 -25.59 -8.98
C SER A 63 21.24 -24.93 -9.86
N GLY A 64 19.99 -25.04 -9.47
CA GLY A 64 18.87 -24.46 -10.20
C GLY A 64 18.97 -22.93 -10.29
N SER A 65 18.38 -22.37 -11.32
CA SER A 65 18.26 -20.91 -11.47
C SER A 65 16.98 -20.43 -10.83
N LYS A 66 17.06 -19.31 -10.11
CA LYS A 66 15.92 -18.63 -9.47
C LYS A 66 15.82 -17.20 -9.95
N ALA A 67 14.60 -16.74 -10.22
CA ALA A 67 14.33 -15.37 -10.61
C ALA A 67 13.01 -14.90 -10.00
N VAL A 68 12.92 -13.62 -9.67
CA VAL A 68 11.69 -12.98 -9.23
C VAL A 68 11.42 -11.81 -10.15
N PHE A 69 10.19 -11.71 -10.62
CA PHE A 69 9.72 -10.65 -11.51
C PHE A 69 8.60 -9.89 -10.82
N PHE A 70 8.69 -8.57 -10.82
CA PHE A 70 7.62 -7.66 -10.41
C PHE A 70 7.22 -6.79 -11.58
N SER A 71 5.92 -6.53 -11.73
CA SER A 71 5.37 -5.70 -12.80
C SER A 71 5.55 -4.21 -12.56
N ASP A 72 5.85 -3.81 -11.33
CA ASP A 72 6.01 -2.44 -10.89
C ASP A 72 7.22 -2.31 -9.97
N SER A 73 7.90 -1.16 -10.02
CA SER A 73 9.06 -0.84 -9.19
C SER A 73 8.77 0.18 -8.08
N ASP A 74 7.63 0.82 -8.09
CA ASP A 74 7.33 1.93 -7.17
C ASP A 74 7.26 1.48 -5.71
N PHE A 75 6.79 0.26 -5.44
CA PHE A 75 6.64 -0.26 -4.08
C PHE A 75 7.96 -0.41 -3.32
N PHE A 76 9.11 -0.47 -4.00
CA PHE A 76 10.43 -0.47 -3.36
C PHE A 76 11.22 0.84 -3.54
N SER A 77 10.56 1.90 -3.99
CA SER A 77 11.10 3.25 -3.96
C SER A 77 11.31 3.74 -2.52
N ASN A 78 12.15 4.74 -2.32
CA ASN A 78 12.45 5.30 -0.99
C ASN A 78 11.20 5.80 -0.24
N SER A 79 10.17 6.21 -0.98
CA SER A 79 8.90 6.69 -0.41
C SER A 79 7.98 5.58 0.06
N LEU A 80 7.98 4.42 -0.62
CA LEU A 80 7.02 3.34 -0.39
C LEU A 80 7.62 2.11 0.28
N ILE A 81 8.94 1.95 0.31
CA ILE A 81 9.61 0.76 0.85
C ILE A 81 9.31 0.51 2.34
N LYS A 82 9.00 1.56 3.10
CA LYS A 82 8.66 1.48 4.53
C LYS A 82 7.18 1.23 4.78
N GLN A 83 6.37 1.25 3.74
CA GLN A 83 4.93 1.05 3.86
C GLN A 83 4.59 -0.44 3.76
N LEU A 84 3.63 -0.86 4.58
CA LEU A 84 3.13 -2.23 4.60
C LEU A 84 4.27 -3.28 4.71
N ALA A 85 4.23 -4.31 3.87
CA ALA A 85 5.24 -5.37 3.81
C ALA A 85 6.23 -5.23 2.64
N ASN A 86 6.33 -4.06 2.01
CA ASN A 86 7.12 -3.85 0.80
C ASN A 86 8.59 -4.22 1.01
N ARG A 87 9.19 -3.76 2.12
CA ARG A 87 10.57 -4.07 2.48
C ARG A 87 10.80 -5.57 2.65
N ASP A 88 9.89 -6.24 3.36
CA ASP A 88 10.02 -7.67 3.63
C ASP A 88 9.88 -8.47 2.35
N LEU A 89 8.96 -8.09 1.48
CA LEU A 89 8.76 -8.71 0.18
C LEU A 89 10.04 -8.66 -0.67
N ILE A 90 10.69 -7.49 -0.77
CA ILE A 90 11.94 -7.32 -1.53
C ILE A 90 13.08 -8.13 -0.93
N ILE A 91 13.30 -8.01 0.39
CA ILE A 91 14.41 -8.70 1.06
C ILE A 91 14.24 -10.22 0.93
N ASN A 92 13.04 -10.74 1.18
CA ASN A 92 12.77 -12.17 1.05
C ASN A 92 12.91 -12.66 -0.39
N SER A 93 12.52 -11.84 -1.37
CA SER A 93 12.69 -12.17 -2.80
C SER A 93 14.16 -12.25 -3.19
N ILE A 94 15.01 -11.32 -2.71
CA ILE A 94 16.45 -11.33 -2.94
C ILE A 94 17.10 -12.55 -2.27
N ASN A 95 16.78 -12.81 -1.00
CA ASN A 95 17.32 -13.95 -0.26
C ASN A 95 16.94 -15.28 -0.92
N TRP A 96 15.70 -15.40 -1.35
CA TRP A 96 15.23 -16.60 -2.06
C TRP A 96 15.94 -16.79 -3.41
N ALA A 97 16.08 -15.70 -4.19
CA ALA A 97 16.78 -15.73 -5.48
C ALA A 97 18.28 -16.06 -5.31
N ALA A 98 18.90 -15.57 -4.22
CA ALA A 98 20.30 -15.88 -3.86
C ALA A 98 20.48 -17.28 -3.28
N GLY A 99 19.40 -18.07 -3.09
CA GLY A 99 19.47 -19.40 -2.48
C GLY A 99 19.66 -19.39 -0.97
N GLN A 100 19.58 -18.23 -0.31
CA GLN A 100 19.75 -18.07 1.14
C GLN A 100 18.42 -18.28 1.87
N THR A 101 17.84 -19.46 1.74
CA THR A 101 16.53 -19.79 2.34
C THR A 101 16.52 -19.83 3.86
N GLU A 102 17.67 -19.97 4.50
CA GLU A 102 17.79 -19.96 5.97
C GLU A 102 17.71 -18.54 6.57
N MET A 103 17.88 -17.50 5.77
CA MET A 103 17.73 -16.13 6.19
C MET A 103 16.30 -15.59 6.06
N VAL A 104 15.28 -16.46 6.04
CA VAL A 104 13.89 -16.01 6.15
C VAL A 104 13.72 -15.39 7.52
N SER A 105 13.86 -14.08 7.56
CA SER A 105 13.81 -13.25 8.76
C SER A 105 12.54 -13.56 9.55
N VAL A 106 12.71 -14.05 10.76
CA VAL A 106 11.67 -13.99 11.78
C VAL A 106 11.32 -12.51 11.92
N ARG A 107 10.12 -12.12 11.48
CA ARG A 107 9.66 -10.74 11.54
C ARG A 107 9.82 -10.21 12.96
N PRO A 108 10.58 -9.13 13.20
CA PRO A 108 10.37 -8.36 14.40
C PRO A 108 8.89 -7.95 14.37
N ARG A 109 8.17 -8.24 15.43
CA ARG A 109 6.78 -7.82 15.60
C ARG A 109 6.77 -6.30 15.38
N ILE A 110 6.31 -5.88 14.21
CA ILE A 110 6.07 -4.46 13.94
C ILE A 110 4.98 -4.09 14.95
N LEU A 111 5.36 -3.32 15.96
CA LEU A 111 4.38 -2.64 16.79
C LEU A 111 3.62 -1.73 15.82
N GLU A 112 2.44 -2.16 15.43
CA GLU A 112 1.51 -1.29 14.74
C GLU A 112 1.31 -0.09 15.66
N ILE A 113 1.93 1.03 15.29
CA ILE A 113 1.62 2.30 15.95
C ILE A 113 0.18 2.54 15.56
N PRO A 114 -0.78 2.48 16.52
CA PRO A 114 -2.17 2.68 16.19
C PRO A 114 -2.29 4.07 15.55
N GLN A 115 -2.54 4.10 14.26
CA GLN A 115 -2.90 5.33 13.60
C GLN A 115 -4.26 5.72 14.16
N ILE A 116 -4.31 6.90 14.77
CA ILE A 116 -5.58 7.45 15.25
C ILE A 116 -6.34 7.90 13.99
N ASP A 117 -7.18 7.02 13.47
CA ASP A 117 -8.10 7.35 12.38
C ASP A 117 -9.20 8.25 12.95
N PHE A 118 -9.01 9.55 12.77
CA PHE A 118 -10.09 10.51 13.03
C PHE A 118 -11.15 10.32 11.94
N LYS A 119 -12.28 9.71 12.31
CA LYS A 119 -13.45 9.72 11.43
C LYS A 119 -13.77 11.19 11.09
N PRO A 120 -14.14 11.51 9.84
CA PRO A 120 -14.41 12.89 9.41
C PRO A 120 -15.40 13.62 10.31
N GLU A 121 -16.38 12.92 10.84
CA GLU A 121 -17.37 13.45 11.79
C GLU A 121 -16.76 13.88 13.12
N SER A 122 -15.84 13.07 13.68
CA SER A 122 -15.15 13.40 14.93
C SER A 122 -14.19 14.58 14.77
N SER A 123 -13.53 14.68 13.62
CA SER A 123 -12.65 15.81 13.31
C SER A 123 -13.41 17.15 13.28
N ASN A 124 -14.60 17.18 12.70
CA ASN A 124 -15.44 18.38 12.65
C ASN A 124 -15.91 18.82 14.03
N ILE A 125 -16.27 17.87 14.90
CA ILE A 125 -16.68 18.16 16.28
C ILE A 125 -15.49 18.75 17.07
N VAL A 126 -14.33 18.12 17.00
CA VAL A 126 -13.12 18.61 17.69
C VAL A 126 -12.75 20.00 17.19
N PHE A 127 -12.76 20.22 15.88
CA PHE A 127 -12.50 21.54 15.29
C PHE A 127 -13.48 22.59 15.79
N THR A 128 -14.79 22.31 15.78
CA THR A 128 -15.84 23.26 16.22
C THR A 128 -15.69 23.59 17.71
N VAL A 129 -15.43 22.60 18.56
CA VAL A 129 -15.23 22.82 20.00
C VAL A 129 -13.97 23.64 20.28
N CYS A 130 -12.87 23.34 19.59
CA CYS A 130 -11.61 24.08 19.82
C CYS A 130 -11.66 25.51 19.28
N VAL A 131 -12.23 25.71 18.07
CA VAL A 131 -12.21 27.02 17.39
C VAL A 131 -13.28 27.98 17.92
N PHE A 132 -14.46 27.47 18.25
CA PHE A 132 -15.58 28.28 18.68
C PHE A 132 -15.89 28.11 20.17
N GLY A 133 -15.87 26.90 20.70
CA GLY A 133 -16.23 26.62 22.09
C GLY A 133 -15.27 27.24 23.10
N ALA A 134 -13.96 27.10 22.90
CA ALA A 134 -12.97 27.62 23.83
C ALA A 134 -12.95 29.16 23.87
N PRO A 135 -12.95 29.90 22.74
CA PRO A 135 -13.05 31.37 22.78
C PRO A 135 -14.38 31.87 23.37
N LEU A 136 -15.50 31.22 23.03
CA LEU A 136 -16.82 31.59 23.60
C LEU A 136 -16.83 31.42 25.12
N PHE A 137 -16.27 30.35 25.64
CA PHE A 137 -16.16 30.13 27.08
C PHE A 137 -15.36 31.23 27.77
N VAL A 138 -14.23 31.66 27.19
CA VAL A 138 -13.43 32.76 27.75
C VAL A 138 -14.20 34.08 27.75
N VAL A 139 -14.93 34.40 26.68
CA VAL A 139 -15.74 35.63 26.60
C VAL A 139 -16.87 35.59 27.62
N LEU A 140 -17.59 34.51 27.75
CA LEU A 140 -18.67 34.35 28.73
C LEU A 140 -18.15 34.46 30.16
N PHE A 141 -17.06 33.78 30.49
CA PHE A 141 -16.46 33.83 31.81
C PHE A 141 -15.94 35.25 32.14
N GLY A 142 -15.26 35.87 31.17
CA GLY A 142 -14.79 37.26 31.30
C GLY A 142 -15.95 38.25 31.49
N GLY A 143 -17.06 38.08 30.78
CA GLY A 143 -18.27 38.85 30.93
C GLY A 143 -18.93 38.73 32.31
N ILE A 144 -19.00 37.50 32.83
CA ILE A 144 -19.53 37.24 34.19
C ILE A 144 -18.64 37.93 35.24
N VAL A 145 -17.32 37.76 35.16
CA VAL A 145 -16.39 38.40 36.07
C VAL A 145 -16.49 39.90 36.02
N TYR A 146 -16.61 40.49 34.81
CA TYR A 146 -16.81 41.91 34.62
C TYR A 146 -18.09 42.41 35.27
N MET A 147 -19.23 41.71 35.07
CA MET A 147 -20.52 42.08 35.69
C MET A 147 -20.48 42.00 37.20
N VAL A 148 -19.85 40.96 37.76
CA VAL A 148 -19.70 40.83 39.22
C VAL A 148 -18.88 41.95 39.81
N ARG A 149 -17.73 42.27 39.17
CA ARG A 149 -16.86 43.39 39.62
C ARG A 149 -17.53 44.76 39.52
N ARG A 150 -18.41 44.97 38.56
CA ARG A 150 -19.09 46.26 38.37
C ARG A 150 -20.19 46.51 39.41
N ARG A 151 -20.64 45.45 40.12
CA ARG A 151 -21.70 45.55 41.14
C ARG A 151 -21.14 45.69 42.57
N VAL A 152 -19.81 45.62 42.72
CA VAL A 152 -19.07 45.96 43.95
C VAL A 152 -18.43 47.35 43.76
#